data_5ac2839bd4d3ca08de410d616abfb137
#
_entry.id   5ac2839bd4d3ca08de410d616abfb137
#
_cell.length_a   1.000
_cell.length_b   1.000
_cell.length_c   1.000
_cell.angle_alpha   90.00
_cell.angle_beta   90.00
_cell.angle_gamma   90.00
#
_symmetry.space_group_name_H-M   'P 1'
#
loop_
_entity.id
_entity.type
_entity.pdbx_description
1 polymer ?
#
loop_
_entity_poly.entity_id
_entity_poly.type
_entity_poly.pdbx_seq_one_letter_code
_entity_poly.pdbx_strand_id
1 'polypeptide(L)'
;MTYDFDALTDRSGTYSLKWEEAGDALPMWVADMDFTTAPPIREAMRRRLDHGVFGYSIVPDEWRQAYIGWWRDRHGVTFERESLIFCTGVIPAISSMVRKLTTPAENVVIQTPVYNIFFNSILNNGRNVLEAPLTYDAAAGRYAIDWEDLERKLADPQTTLMILCNPHNPSGQIWDRGTLTRLGELCWEHHVTVISDEIHCDLTDPGFEYVPFSSVSEHCRMNSVTCIAPTKTFNLAGLQTAAVMVPDPVLRHKVWRGLNTDEVAEPNAFAITAAVAAFTEGGPWLDELRAYLAGNKRAVRAAVDEYNASVDTARRVTLVEGDATYLLWLDCSALTDDTERLCDHLFAEQRLMLSPGAQFGGNGRYFVRINAATQRERVDEGMRRLTAGLRSFR
;
A
#
# COMPACT_ATOMS: atom_id res chain seq x y z
N MET A 1 0.78 -23.91 12.07
CA MET A 1 0.01 -22.66 12.06
C MET A 1 -1.30 -22.88 12.79
N THR A 2 -1.71 -21.90 13.57
CA THR A 2 -3.00 -21.96 14.30
C THR A 2 -4.16 -21.52 13.39
N TYR A 3 -3.84 -20.68 12.40
CA TYR A 3 -4.82 -20.17 11.43
C TYR A 3 -4.68 -20.91 10.10
N ASP A 4 -5.83 -21.27 9.50
CA ASP A 4 -5.88 -21.97 8.22
C ASP A 4 -6.00 -20.94 7.08
N PHE A 5 -4.87 -20.58 6.47
CA PHE A 5 -4.83 -19.71 5.30
C PHE A 5 -5.01 -20.45 3.97
N ASP A 6 -5.06 -21.79 3.98
CA ASP A 6 -5.36 -22.59 2.79
C ASP A 6 -6.87 -22.82 2.60
N ALA A 7 -7.68 -22.54 3.64
CA ALA A 7 -9.12 -22.63 3.53
C ALA A 7 -9.66 -21.71 2.43
N LEU A 8 -10.25 -22.30 1.40
CA LEU A 8 -10.83 -21.56 0.28
C LEU A 8 -12.03 -20.74 0.76
N THR A 9 -11.97 -19.45 0.51
CA THR A 9 -13.08 -18.53 0.75
C THR A 9 -13.76 -18.23 -0.57
N ASP A 10 -15.05 -18.59 -0.68
CA ASP A 10 -15.88 -18.17 -1.80
C ASP A 10 -16.26 -16.70 -1.62
N ARG A 11 -15.90 -15.87 -2.60
CA ARG A 11 -16.21 -14.45 -2.63
C ARG A 11 -17.24 -14.09 -3.71
N SER A 12 -17.84 -15.07 -4.37
CA SER A 12 -18.91 -14.87 -5.35
C SER A 12 -20.15 -14.27 -4.68
N GLY A 13 -20.79 -13.31 -5.32
CA GLY A 13 -22.01 -12.67 -4.81
C GLY A 13 -21.80 -11.85 -3.52
N THR A 14 -20.55 -11.50 -3.18
CA THR A 14 -20.23 -10.68 -2.00
C THR A 14 -19.97 -9.21 -2.35
N TYR A 15 -20.26 -8.81 -3.57
CA TYR A 15 -19.94 -7.47 -4.11
C TYR A 15 -18.44 -7.14 -4.05
N SER A 16 -17.60 -8.17 -4.14
CA SER A 16 -16.15 -8.01 -4.14
C SER A 16 -15.67 -7.39 -5.45
N LEU A 17 -15.13 -6.17 -5.42
CA LEU A 17 -14.53 -5.54 -6.58
C LEU A 17 -13.53 -6.47 -7.28
N LYS A 18 -12.68 -7.17 -6.50
CA LYS A 18 -11.65 -8.07 -7.03
C LYS A 18 -12.23 -9.22 -7.85
N TRP A 19 -13.32 -9.82 -7.38
CA TRP A 19 -13.91 -11.02 -7.97
C TRP A 19 -15.01 -10.72 -8.98
N GLU A 20 -15.88 -9.74 -8.73
CA GLU A 20 -16.96 -9.39 -9.67
C GLU A 20 -16.41 -8.84 -11.01
N GLU A 21 -15.37 -7.99 -10.95
CA GLU A 21 -14.72 -7.47 -12.16
C GLU A 21 -13.94 -8.54 -12.95
N ALA A 22 -13.47 -9.58 -12.29
CA ALA A 22 -12.73 -10.67 -12.93
C ALA A 22 -13.66 -11.68 -13.63
N GLY A 23 -14.92 -11.75 -13.22
CA GLY A 23 -15.88 -12.74 -13.76
C GLY A 23 -15.44 -14.18 -13.53
N ASP A 24 -15.14 -14.91 -14.60
CA ASP A 24 -14.64 -16.29 -14.54
C ASP A 24 -13.10 -16.40 -14.52
N ALA A 25 -12.40 -15.28 -14.56
CA ALA A 25 -10.95 -15.26 -14.47
C ALA A 25 -10.45 -15.33 -13.01
N LEU A 26 -9.24 -15.82 -12.81
CA LEU A 26 -8.56 -15.79 -11.52
C LEU A 26 -8.00 -14.39 -11.23
N PRO A 27 -8.51 -13.68 -10.21
CA PRO A 27 -8.07 -12.32 -9.94
C PRO A 27 -6.84 -12.29 -9.03
N MET A 28 -5.74 -11.74 -9.53
CA MET A 28 -4.53 -11.44 -8.77
C MET A 28 -4.10 -9.97 -8.99
N TRP A 29 -5.04 -9.04 -9.05
CA TRP A 29 -4.84 -7.64 -9.44
C TRP A 29 -5.02 -6.62 -8.30
N VAL A 30 -6.18 -6.56 -7.67
CA VAL A 30 -6.52 -5.60 -6.61
C VAL A 30 -5.82 -5.94 -5.30
N ALA A 31 -5.36 -4.92 -4.57
CA ALA A 31 -4.62 -5.06 -3.31
C ALA A 31 -5.57 -5.28 -2.11
N ASP A 32 -6.32 -6.38 -2.12
CA ASP A 32 -6.98 -6.99 -0.96
C ASP A 32 -6.62 -8.48 -0.87
N MET A 33 -6.98 -9.13 0.22
CA MET A 33 -6.65 -10.54 0.44
C MET A 33 -7.86 -11.43 0.28
N ASP A 34 -7.65 -12.71 -0.02
CA ASP A 34 -8.71 -13.73 -0.05
C ASP A 34 -8.81 -14.53 1.25
N PHE A 35 -8.15 -14.07 2.31
CA PHE A 35 -8.23 -14.65 3.64
C PHE A 35 -9.31 -13.99 4.48
N THR A 36 -9.98 -14.76 5.32
CA THR A 36 -10.83 -14.19 6.37
C THR A 36 -9.95 -13.42 7.36
N THR A 37 -10.44 -12.27 7.82
CA THR A 37 -9.72 -11.48 8.85
C THR A 37 -9.61 -12.23 10.18
N ALA A 38 -8.74 -11.77 11.06
CA ALA A 38 -8.46 -12.38 12.36
C ALA A 38 -9.74 -12.67 13.17
N PRO A 39 -9.84 -13.85 13.82
CA PRO A 39 -11.03 -14.23 14.59
C PRO A 39 -11.45 -13.21 15.66
N PRO A 40 -10.54 -12.57 16.43
CA PRO A 40 -10.93 -11.53 17.40
C PRO A 40 -11.64 -10.34 16.77
N ILE A 41 -11.22 -9.92 15.56
CA ILE A 41 -11.87 -8.82 14.84
C ILE A 41 -13.30 -9.21 14.44
N ARG A 42 -13.47 -10.41 13.90
CA ARG A 42 -14.81 -10.93 13.53
C ARG A 42 -15.74 -11.01 14.74
N GLU A 43 -15.22 -11.45 15.88
CA GLU A 43 -15.99 -11.57 17.11
C GLU A 43 -16.37 -10.19 17.68
N ALA A 44 -15.46 -9.23 17.66
CA ALA A 44 -15.77 -7.86 18.06
C ALA A 44 -16.87 -7.23 17.17
N MET A 45 -16.79 -7.44 15.85
CA MET A 45 -17.83 -6.98 14.93
C MET A 45 -19.17 -7.71 15.14
N ARG A 46 -19.16 -9.01 15.47
CA ARG A 46 -20.40 -9.75 15.78
C ARG A 46 -21.09 -9.18 17.00
N ARG A 47 -20.36 -8.91 18.10
CA ARG A 47 -20.92 -8.26 19.28
C ARG A 47 -21.54 -6.90 18.95
N ARG A 48 -20.89 -6.13 18.05
CA ARG A 48 -21.42 -4.85 17.59
C ARG A 48 -22.68 -4.99 16.74
N LEU A 49 -22.73 -6.00 15.88
CA LEU A 49 -23.90 -6.35 15.07
C LEU A 49 -25.08 -6.77 15.95
N ASP A 50 -24.85 -7.65 16.94
CA ASP A 50 -25.86 -8.18 17.84
C ASP A 50 -26.50 -7.08 18.70
N HIS A 51 -25.78 -5.98 18.99
CA HIS A 51 -26.35 -4.81 19.66
C HIS A 51 -27.46 -4.12 18.85
N GLY A 52 -27.40 -4.15 17.52
CA GLY A 52 -28.48 -3.78 16.61
C GLY A 52 -28.77 -2.29 16.44
N VAL A 53 -28.07 -1.37 17.12
CA VAL A 53 -28.26 0.08 16.99
C VAL A 53 -27.04 0.71 16.34
N PHE A 54 -27.19 1.25 15.13
CA PHE A 54 -26.11 1.78 14.29
C PHE A 54 -26.17 3.31 14.16
N GLY A 55 -26.22 4.00 15.31
CA GLY A 55 -26.15 5.46 15.38
C GLY A 55 -24.72 5.99 15.19
N TYR A 56 -24.56 7.29 15.37
CA TYR A 56 -23.25 7.96 15.30
C TYR A 56 -22.26 7.39 16.31
N SER A 57 -21.01 7.28 15.89
CA SER A 57 -19.92 6.75 16.71
C SER A 57 -18.95 7.87 17.08
N ILE A 58 -18.36 7.76 18.28
CA ILE A 58 -17.24 8.62 18.70
C ILE A 58 -15.90 7.93 18.42
N VAL A 59 -14.81 8.70 18.46
CA VAL A 59 -13.43 8.17 18.50
C VAL A 59 -12.99 8.13 19.97
N PRO A 60 -13.11 6.97 20.67
CA PRO A 60 -12.80 6.86 22.10
C PRO A 60 -11.30 6.84 22.35
N ASP A 61 -10.91 7.00 23.61
CA ASP A 61 -9.50 6.91 24.00
C ASP A 61 -8.90 5.52 23.78
N GLU A 62 -9.68 4.48 23.95
CA GLU A 62 -9.32 3.09 23.68
C GLU A 62 -8.76 2.89 22.25
N TRP A 63 -9.36 3.57 21.26
CA TRP A 63 -8.88 3.55 19.89
C TRP A 63 -7.47 4.16 19.78
N ARG A 64 -7.22 5.31 20.43
CA ARG A 64 -5.88 5.92 20.44
C ARG A 64 -4.86 5.04 21.14
N GLN A 65 -5.24 4.45 22.28
CA GLN A 65 -4.37 3.53 23.00
C GLN A 65 -4.01 2.29 22.19
N ALA A 66 -4.96 1.74 21.40
CA ALA A 66 -4.72 0.61 20.52
C ALA A 66 -3.66 0.94 19.43
N TYR A 67 -3.78 2.10 18.77
CA TYR A 67 -2.77 2.56 17.81
C TYR A 67 -1.42 2.83 18.48
N ILE A 68 -1.38 3.57 19.58
CA ILE A 68 -0.13 3.90 20.30
C ILE A 68 0.56 2.61 20.77
N GLY A 69 -0.19 1.68 21.36
CA GLY A 69 0.33 0.40 21.82
C GLY A 69 0.92 -0.41 20.69
N TRP A 70 0.22 -0.53 19.58
CA TRP A 70 0.67 -1.27 18.41
C TRP A 70 1.99 -0.72 17.83
N TRP A 71 2.07 0.61 17.61
CA TRP A 71 3.27 1.24 17.07
C TRP A 71 4.46 1.16 18.03
N ARG A 72 4.23 1.34 19.32
CA ARG A 72 5.28 1.16 20.33
C ARG A 72 5.83 -0.27 20.31
N ASP A 73 4.94 -1.26 20.30
CA ASP A 73 5.33 -2.66 20.50
C ASP A 73 5.83 -3.31 19.19
N ARG A 74 5.38 -2.86 18.03
CA ARG A 74 5.74 -3.43 16.72
C ARG A 74 6.79 -2.64 15.96
N HIS A 75 6.80 -1.32 16.11
CA HIS A 75 7.66 -0.43 15.31
C HIS A 75 8.60 0.44 16.16
N GLY A 76 8.58 0.30 17.49
CA GLY A 76 9.47 1.04 18.41
C GLY A 76 9.20 2.55 18.44
N VAL A 77 8.03 3.01 17.98
CA VAL A 77 7.65 4.43 17.95
C VAL A 77 6.47 4.69 18.87
N THR A 78 6.59 5.72 19.69
CA THR A 78 5.51 6.18 20.56
C THR A 78 4.94 7.49 20.01
N PHE A 79 3.63 7.54 19.80
CA PHE A 79 2.90 8.74 19.41
C PHE A 79 2.31 9.43 20.63
N GLU A 80 2.24 10.75 20.57
CA GLU A 80 1.41 11.50 21.48
C GLU A 80 -0.07 11.30 21.11
N ARG A 81 -0.90 11.16 22.12
CA ARG A 81 -2.36 10.93 21.96
C ARG A 81 -3.01 11.94 21.04
N GLU A 82 -2.65 13.20 21.19
CA GLU A 82 -3.19 14.36 20.45
C GLU A 82 -2.74 14.37 18.99
N SER A 83 -1.67 13.67 18.63
CA SER A 83 -1.18 13.59 17.25
C SER A 83 -2.02 12.70 16.35
N LEU A 84 -2.87 11.83 16.93
CA LEU A 84 -3.70 10.89 16.17
C LEU A 84 -5.07 11.48 15.84
N ILE A 85 -5.40 11.49 14.55
CA ILE A 85 -6.69 11.90 14.01
C ILE A 85 -7.30 10.73 13.24
N PHE A 86 -8.55 10.37 13.55
CA PHE A 86 -9.29 9.37 12.79
C PHE A 86 -9.61 9.87 11.38
N CYS A 87 -9.59 8.96 10.40
CA CYS A 87 -10.14 9.20 9.07
C CYS A 87 -10.74 7.91 8.49
N THR A 88 -11.65 8.07 7.52
CA THR A 88 -12.37 6.95 6.90
C THR A 88 -11.50 6.09 5.96
N GLY A 89 -10.28 6.55 5.66
CA GLY A 89 -9.32 5.82 4.82
C GLY A 89 -8.10 6.67 4.51
N VAL A 90 -7.00 6.02 4.16
CA VAL A 90 -5.76 6.72 3.81
C VAL A 90 -5.94 7.57 2.56
N ILE A 91 -6.57 7.05 1.51
CA ILE A 91 -6.80 7.82 0.27
C ILE A 91 -7.74 9.01 0.46
N PRO A 92 -8.89 8.89 1.13
CA PRO A 92 -9.70 10.06 1.49
C PRO A 92 -8.92 11.12 2.28
N ALA A 93 -8.07 10.69 3.22
CA ALA A 93 -7.22 11.60 3.98
C ALA A 93 -6.17 12.29 3.10
N ILE A 94 -5.45 11.56 2.24
CA ILE A 94 -4.48 12.13 1.28
C ILE A 94 -5.16 13.15 0.37
N SER A 95 -6.33 12.81 -0.20
CA SER A 95 -7.08 13.72 -1.07
C SER A 95 -7.48 15.02 -0.34
N SER A 96 -7.94 14.90 0.90
CA SER A 96 -8.25 16.05 1.75
C SER A 96 -7.01 16.90 2.03
N MET A 97 -5.90 16.27 2.40
CA MET A 97 -4.64 16.96 2.72
C MET A 97 -4.02 17.65 1.50
N VAL A 98 -4.05 17.02 0.32
CA VAL A 98 -3.63 17.68 -0.95
C VAL A 98 -4.39 18.98 -1.12
N ARG A 99 -5.71 18.98 -0.93
CA ARG A 99 -6.52 20.20 -1.07
C ARG A 99 -6.24 21.26 0.00
N LYS A 100 -5.94 20.85 1.23
CA LYS A 100 -5.81 21.76 2.39
C LYS A 100 -4.40 22.27 2.64
N LEU A 101 -3.39 21.51 2.24
CA LEU A 101 -1.99 21.86 2.47
C LEU A 101 -1.34 22.54 1.26
N THR A 102 -2.05 22.59 0.13
CA THR A 102 -1.59 23.22 -1.12
C THR A 102 -2.64 24.18 -1.66
N THR A 103 -2.24 25.05 -2.59
CA THR A 103 -3.16 25.89 -3.37
C THR A 103 -3.37 25.31 -4.79
N PRO A 104 -4.46 25.68 -5.51
CA PRO A 104 -4.66 25.21 -6.90
C PRO A 104 -3.45 25.51 -7.79
N ALA A 105 -3.14 24.56 -8.66
CA ALA A 105 -2.00 24.57 -9.58
C ALA A 105 -0.60 24.45 -8.96
N GLU A 106 -0.48 24.30 -7.63
CA GLU A 106 0.80 23.90 -7.03
C GLU A 106 1.17 22.46 -7.40
N ASN A 107 2.45 22.16 -7.34
CA ASN A 107 3.00 20.86 -7.64
C ASN A 107 2.98 19.96 -6.40
N VAL A 108 2.61 18.69 -6.61
CA VAL A 108 2.76 17.63 -5.62
C VAL A 108 3.70 16.56 -6.17
N VAL A 109 4.82 16.34 -5.49
CA VAL A 109 5.84 15.36 -5.91
C VAL A 109 5.40 13.95 -5.53
N ILE A 110 5.53 13.02 -6.47
CA ILE A 110 5.42 11.58 -6.26
C ILE A 110 6.57 10.84 -6.93
N GLN A 111 7.05 9.74 -6.33
CA GLN A 111 8.17 8.94 -6.83
C GLN A 111 7.66 7.75 -7.63
N THR A 112 7.60 7.90 -8.97
CA THR A 112 7.05 6.89 -9.87
C THR A 112 8.07 5.81 -10.29
N PRO A 113 7.64 4.52 -10.52
CA PRO A 113 6.26 4.05 -10.44
C PRO A 113 5.73 4.02 -9.00
N VAL A 114 4.49 4.42 -8.78
CA VAL A 114 3.88 4.45 -7.44
C VAL A 114 2.38 4.20 -7.54
N TYR A 115 1.72 3.94 -6.42
CA TYR A 115 0.30 3.69 -6.34
C TYR A 115 -0.52 4.72 -7.13
N ASN A 116 -1.23 4.25 -8.13
CA ASN A 116 -1.90 5.06 -9.15
C ASN A 116 -2.95 6.04 -8.61
N ILE A 117 -3.56 5.75 -7.44
CA ILE A 117 -4.57 6.64 -6.87
C ILE A 117 -3.96 7.95 -6.33
N PHE A 118 -2.65 8.04 -6.14
CA PHE A 118 -2.01 9.31 -5.81
C PHE A 118 -2.16 10.33 -6.94
N PHE A 119 -2.05 9.91 -8.21
CA PHE A 119 -2.33 10.76 -9.37
C PHE A 119 -3.74 11.35 -9.28
N ASN A 120 -4.75 10.49 -9.03
CA ASN A 120 -6.14 10.93 -8.91
C ASN A 120 -6.32 11.89 -7.72
N SER A 121 -5.68 11.61 -6.57
CA SER A 121 -5.77 12.47 -5.38
C SER A 121 -5.18 13.87 -5.64
N ILE A 122 -4.21 14.00 -6.53
CA ILE A 122 -3.60 15.27 -6.93
C ILE A 122 -4.46 15.97 -7.99
N LEU A 123 -4.74 15.29 -9.10
CA LEU A 123 -5.41 15.87 -10.26
C LEU A 123 -6.86 16.27 -9.96
N ASN A 124 -7.62 15.41 -9.25
CA ASN A 124 -9.00 15.69 -8.89
C ASN A 124 -9.16 16.90 -7.96
N ASN A 125 -8.08 17.31 -7.29
CA ASN A 125 -8.04 18.49 -6.46
C ASN A 125 -7.44 19.73 -7.17
N GLY A 126 -7.18 19.66 -8.50
CA GLY A 126 -6.69 20.78 -9.29
C GLY A 126 -5.22 21.16 -9.00
N ARG A 127 -4.41 20.18 -8.60
CA ARG A 127 -2.95 20.30 -8.42
C ARG A 127 -2.21 19.60 -9.54
N ASN A 128 -0.96 19.92 -9.74
CA ASN A 128 -0.11 19.30 -10.75
C ASN A 128 0.61 18.10 -10.15
N VAL A 129 0.63 16.99 -10.88
CA VAL A 129 1.50 15.86 -10.56
C VAL A 129 2.92 16.20 -11.04
N LEU A 130 3.88 16.19 -10.12
CA LEU A 130 5.30 16.31 -10.45
C LEU A 130 5.98 14.96 -10.17
N GLU A 131 6.17 14.19 -11.24
CA GLU A 131 6.81 12.88 -11.11
C GLU A 131 8.32 13.04 -10.88
N ALA A 132 8.86 12.40 -9.85
CA ALA A 132 10.28 12.15 -9.62
C ALA A 132 10.55 10.66 -9.87
N PRO A 133 10.84 10.24 -11.13
CA PRO A 133 10.98 8.84 -11.46
C PRO A 133 12.11 8.18 -10.68
N LEU A 134 11.83 7.03 -10.11
CA LEU A 134 12.82 6.17 -9.50
C LEU A 134 13.67 5.51 -10.60
N THR A 135 14.95 5.34 -10.33
CA THR A 135 15.87 4.61 -11.22
C THR A 135 15.82 3.14 -10.90
N TYR A 136 15.53 2.31 -11.89
CA TYR A 136 15.51 0.85 -11.73
C TYR A 136 16.88 0.26 -12.08
N ASP A 137 17.53 -0.40 -11.12
CA ASP A 137 18.72 -1.20 -11.34
C ASP A 137 18.31 -2.66 -11.59
N ALA A 138 18.33 -3.06 -12.86
CA ALA A 138 17.95 -4.40 -13.27
C ALA A 138 18.91 -5.49 -12.75
N ALA A 139 20.17 -5.15 -12.45
CA ALA A 139 21.12 -6.11 -11.90
C ALA A 139 20.89 -6.37 -10.41
N ALA A 140 20.54 -5.33 -9.66
CA ALA A 140 20.17 -5.44 -8.26
C ALA A 140 18.68 -5.82 -8.07
N GLY A 141 17.85 -5.68 -9.11
CA GLY A 141 16.40 -5.89 -9.04
C GLY A 141 15.70 -4.87 -8.13
N ARG A 142 16.23 -3.66 -7.96
CA ARG A 142 15.75 -2.66 -7.00
C ARG A 142 15.64 -1.27 -7.60
N TYR A 143 14.82 -0.44 -6.97
CA TYR A 143 14.71 0.98 -7.30
C TYR A 143 15.59 1.83 -6.39
N ALA A 144 16.11 2.92 -6.93
CA ALA A 144 16.86 3.96 -6.22
C ALA A 144 16.27 5.33 -6.52
N ILE A 145 16.46 6.27 -5.59
CA ILE A 145 16.06 7.67 -5.79
C ILE A 145 17.12 8.37 -6.65
N ASP A 146 16.69 9.04 -7.71
CA ASP A 146 17.50 10.03 -8.41
C ASP A 146 17.50 11.32 -7.58
N TRP A 147 18.55 11.49 -6.80
CA TRP A 147 18.63 12.60 -5.84
C TRP A 147 18.77 13.97 -6.51
N GLU A 148 19.44 14.05 -7.65
CA GLU A 148 19.60 15.31 -8.38
C GLU A 148 18.25 15.76 -8.99
N ASP A 149 17.54 14.84 -9.60
CA ASP A 149 16.20 15.10 -10.15
C ASP A 149 15.19 15.44 -9.05
N LEU A 150 15.22 14.70 -7.94
CA LEU A 150 14.33 14.97 -6.80
C LEU A 150 14.58 16.35 -6.19
N GLU A 151 15.84 16.69 -5.87
CA GLU A 151 16.19 17.98 -5.27
C GLU A 151 15.80 19.15 -6.18
N ARG A 152 16.05 19.05 -7.48
CA ARG A 152 15.63 20.06 -8.46
C ARG A 152 14.11 20.28 -8.44
N LYS A 153 13.31 19.22 -8.26
CA LYS A 153 11.84 19.29 -8.20
C LYS A 153 11.33 19.84 -6.87
N LEU A 154 12.00 19.50 -5.78
CA LEU A 154 11.68 20.05 -4.47
C LEU A 154 12.03 21.54 -4.38
N ALA A 155 13.09 21.99 -5.08
CA ALA A 155 13.52 23.39 -5.14
C ALA A 155 12.60 24.28 -6.00
N ASP A 156 11.68 23.72 -6.76
CA ASP A 156 10.69 24.51 -7.52
C ASP A 156 9.77 25.26 -6.55
N PRO A 157 9.65 26.60 -6.62
CA PRO A 157 8.81 27.39 -5.72
C PRO A 157 7.33 27.01 -5.71
N GLN A 158 6.85 26.31 -6.75
CA GLN A 158 5.48 25.80 -6.81
C GLN A 158 5.32 24.43 -6.15
N THR A 159 6.40 23.78 -5.73
CA THR A 159 6.35 22.48 -5.06
C THR A 159 6.20 22.68 -3.56
N THR A 160 5.08 22.25 -3.00
CA THR A 160 4.74 22.47 -1.58
C THR A 160 4.43 21.19 -0.83
N LEU A 161 4.22 20.07 -1.56
CA LEU A 161 3.83 18.79 -0.99
C LEU A 161 4.51 17.63 -1.71
N MET A 162 4.89 16.61 -0.94
CA MET A 162 5.34 15.32 -1.47
C MET A 162 4.50 14.19 -0.87
N ILE A 163 4.14 13.19 -1.67
CA ILE A 163 3.53 11.94 -1.18
C ILE A 163 4.57 10.83 -1.30
N LEU A 164 5.01 10.33 -0.15
CA LEU A 164 5.93 9.20 -0.01
C LEU A 164 5.14 7.91 0.22
N CYS A 165 5.52 6.82 -0.43
CA CYS A 165 4.98 5.48 -0.19
C CYS A 165 6.05 4.62 0.51
N ASN A 166 5.80 4.19 1.75
CA ASN A 166 6.77 3.43 2.55
C ASN A 166 6.08 2.45 3.54
N PRO A 167 6.15 1.12 3.33
CA PRO A 167 6.78 0.40 2.23
C PRO A 167 6.19 0.71 0.86
N HIS A 168 7.01 0.59 -0.17
CA HIS A 168 6.69 1.09 -1.51
C HIS A 168 5.78 0.12 -2.30
N ASN A 169 4.66 0.63 -2.80
CA ASN A 169 3.78 -0.05 -3.75
C ASN A 169 3.96 0.62 -5.13
N PRO A 170 4.41 -0.10 -6.19
CA PRO A 170 4.25 -1.55 -6.40
C PRO A 170 5.46 -2.43 -6.07
N SER A 171 6.67 -1.90 -5.83
CA SER A 171 7.90 -2.70 -5.78
C SER A 171 8.06 -3.56 -4.52
N GLY A 172 7.33 -3.26 -3.43
CA GLY A 172 7.52 -3.92 -2.14
C GLY A 172 8.78 -3.49 -1.38
N GLN A 173 9.50 -2.49 -1.87
CA GLN A 173 10.75 -2.04 -1.27
C GLN A 173 10.51 -1.27 0.03
N ILE A 174 11.36 -1.48 1.03
CA ILE A 174 11.44 -0.69 2.25
C ILE A 174 12.58 0.32 2.09
N TRP A 175 12.29 1.60 2.36
CA TRP A 175 13.32 2.63 2.38
C TRP A 175 14.11 2.57 3.69
N ASP A 176 15.44 2.56 3.59
CA ASP A 176 16.31 2.57 4.77
C ASP A 176 16.35 3.93 5.48
N ARG A 177 16.82 3.92 6.73
CA ARG A 177 16.88 5.12 7.57
C ARG A 177 17.69 6.26 6.94
N GLY A 178 18.80 5.95 6.28
CA GLY A 178 19.65 6.97 5.64
C GLY A 178 18.94 7.63 4.48
N THR A 179 18.29 6.85 3.63
CA THR A 179 17.46 7.31 2.51
C THR A 179 16.32 8.21 3.01
N LEU A 180 15.57 7.76 4.01
CA LEU A 180 14.45 8.54 4.58
C LEU A 180 14.93 9.82 5.26
N THR A 181 16.07 9.79 5.96
CA THR A 181 16.65 10.99 6.57
C THR A 181 17.01 12.01 5.51
N ARG A 182 17.76 11.61 4.46
CA ARG A 182 18.14 12.52 3.37
C ARG A 182 16.92 13.13 2.67
N LEU A 183 15.91 12.31 2.39
CA LEU A 183 14.67 12.78 1.78
C LEU A 183 13.98 13.81 2.67
N GLY A 184 13.87 13.54 3.96
CA GLY A 184 13.22 14.45 4.91
C GLY A 184 13.96 15.78 5.08
N GLU A 185 15.31 15.75 5.12
CA GLU A 185 16.14 16.97 5.19
C GLU A 185 15.93 17.83 3.93
N LEU A 186 15.96 17.23 2.72
CA LEU A 186 15.68 17.97 1.48
C LEU A 186 14.27 18.58 1.47
N CYS A 187 13.26 17.82 1.89
CA CYS A 187 11.89 18.36 1.98
C CYS A 187 11.80 19.51 3.00
N TRP A 188 12.51 19.42 4.13
CA TRP A 188 12.56 20.47 5.13
C TRP A 188 13.26 21.73 4.59
N GLU A 189 14.41 21.60 3.95
CA GLU A 189 15.18 22.69 3.36
C GLU A 189 14.39 23.48 2.30
N HIS A 190 13.57 22.77 1.52
CA HIS A 190 12.75 23.35 0.46
C HIS A 190 11.30 23.66 0.90
N HIS A 191 10.98 23.55 2.19
CA HIS A 191 9.64 23.82 2.74
C HIS A 191 8.52 22.96 2.13
N VAL A 192 8.84 21.75 1.71
CA VAL A 192 7.91 20.77 1.16
C VAL A 192 7.41 19.84 2.28
N THR A 193 6.11 19.86 2.57
CA THR A 193 5.51 18.95 3.56
C THR A 193 5.43 17.54 3.00
N VAL A 194 5.68 16.53 3.83
CA VAL A 194 5.62 15.12 3.42
C VAL A 194 4.34 14.45 3.94
N ILE A 195 3.54 13.85 3.06
CA ILE A 195 2.54 12.85 3.41
C ILE A 195 3.20 11.49 3.22
N SER A 196 3.46 10.78 4.31
CA SER A 196 4.02 9.42 4.28
C SER A 196 2.88 8.39 4.36
N ASP A 197 2.61 7.73 3.24
CA ASP A 197 1.66 6.61 3.20
C ASP A 197 2.37 5.34 3.66
N GLU A 198 2.08 4.95 4.90
CA GLU A 198 2.68 3.81 5.59
C GLU A 198 1.66 2.66 5.81
N ILE A 199 0.62 2.61 4.98
CA ILE A 199 -0.47 1.61 5.11
C ILE A 199 0.00 0.16 5.02
N HIS A 200 1.19 -0.09 4.45
CA HIS A 200 1.79 -1.41 4.30
C HIS A 200 2.83 -1.75 5.39
N CYS A 201 3.02 -0.90 6.40
CA CYS A 201 4.10 -0.99 7.39
C CYS A 201 4.18 -2.34 8.13
N ASP A 202 3.06 -2.98 8.41
CA ASP A 202 2.98 -4.26 9.12
C ASP A 202 3.25 -5.49 8.22
N LEU A 203 3.25 -5.30 6.90
CA LEU A 203 3.32 -6.38 5.91
C LEU A 203 4.74 -6.57 5.37
N THR A 204 5.74 -6.51 6.26
CA THR A 204 7.13 -6.83 5.92
C THR A 204 7.35 -8.34 5.88
N ASP A 205 8.25 -8.80 5.03
CA ASP A 205 8.67 -10.19 5.01
C ASP A 205 9.39 -10.55 6.33
N PRO A 206 9.33 -11.82 6.80
CA PRO A 206 10.04 -12.23 7.99
C PRO A 206 11.55 -11.92 7.90
N GLY A 207 12.08 -11.24 8.91
CA GLY A 207 13.48 -10.80 8.98
C GLY A 207 13.73 -9.38 8.45
N PHE A 208 12.70 -8.71 7.92
CA PHE A 208 12.78 -7.32 7.49
C PHE A 208 11.94 -6.42 8.39
N GLU A 209 12.46 -5.24 8.66
CA GLU A 209 11.80 -4.22 9.47
C GLU A 209 11.58 -2.95 8.65
N TYR A 210 10.36 -2.44 8.71
CA TYR A 210 10.05 -1.14 8.15
C TYR A 210 10.55 -0.03 9.08
N VAL A 211 10.94 1.09 8.48
CA VAL A 211 11.39 2.28 9.21
C VAL A 211 10.33 3.37 9.10
N PRO A 212 9.67 3.77 10.20
CA PRO A 212 8.71 4.87 10.19
C PRO A 212 9.37 6.20 9.81
N PHE A 213 8.82 6.91 8.82
CA PHE A 213 9.41 8.17 8.32
C PHE A 213 9.57 9.21 9.43
N SER A 214 8.55 9.37 10.27
CA SER A 214 8.57 10.34 11.37
C SER A 214 9.59 10.02 12.48
N SER A 215 10.21 8.83 12.47
CA SER A 215 11.17 8.38 13.49
C SER A 215 12.63 8.64 13.13
N VAL A 216 12.94 9.07 11.90
CA VAL A 216 14.34 9.11 11.45
C VAL A 216 15.04 10.42 11.79
N SER A 217 14.34 11.54 11.85
CA SER A 217 14.86 12.82 12.33
C SER A 217 13.75 13.72 12.89
N GLU A 218 14.13 14.81 13.57
CA GLU A 218 13.17 15.80 14.07
C GLU A 218 12.50 16.54 12.92
N HIS A 219 13.22 16.84 11.84
CA HIS A 219 12.65 17.46 10.63
C HIS A 219 11.60 16.54 10.00
N CYS A 220 11.90 15.25 9.85
CA CYS A 220 10.90 14.27 9.38
C CYS A 220 9.68 14.23 10.29
N ARG A 221 9.87 14.26 11.62
CA ARG A 221 8.80 14.23 12.60
C ARG A 221 7.88 15.46 12.52
N MET A 222 8.46 16.66 12.39
CA MET A 222 7.71 17.92 12.46
C MET A 222 7.14 18.37 11.11
N ASN A 223 7.66 17.86 9.99
CA ASN A 223 7.27 18.25 8.64
C ASN A 223 6.48 17.15 7.91
N SER A 224 5.88 16.22 8.64
CA SER A 224 5.16 15.12 8.00
C SER A 224 3.79 14.82 8.60
N VAL A 225 2.97 14.18 7.75
CA VAL A 225 1.74 13.48 8.13
C VAL A 225 1.92 12.01 7.79
N THR A 226 1.91 11.14 8.78
CA THR A 226 1.99 9.69 8.57
C THR A 226 0.58 9.10 8.47
N CYS A 227 0.29 8.40 7.37
CA CYS A 227 -0.99 7.73 7.13
C CYS A 227 -0.88 6.26 7.48
N ILE A 228 -1.71 5.77 8.40
CA ILE A 228 -1.66 4.42 8.96
C ILE A 228 -3.06 3.80 9.06
N ALA A 229 -3.17 2.50 8.87
CA ALA A 229 -4.46 1.82 8.94
C ALA A 229 -4.32 0.31 9.17
N PRO A 230 -5.28 -0.35 9.85
CA PRO A 230 -5.33 -1.81 9.95
C PRO A 230 -5.85 -2.47 8.66
N THR A 231 -6.27 -1.67 7.68
CA THR A 231 -7.08 -2.14 6.54
C THR A 231 -6.33 -3.06 5.58
N LYS A 232 -5.03 -2.82 5.35
CA LYS A 232 -4.19 -3.72 4.56
C LYS A 232 -3.65 -4.87 5.40
N THR A 233 -3.24 -4.60 6.62
CA THR A 233 -2.70 -5.58 7.56
C THR A 233 -3.68 -6.69 7.87
N PHE A 234 -4.96 -6.37 8.09
CA PHE A 234 -5.99 -7.31 8.53
C PHE A 234 -7.13 -7.52 7.52
N ASN A 235 -6.94 -7.11 6.26
CA ASN A 235 -7.95 -7.26 5.20
C ASN A 235 -9.31 -6.60 5.54
N LEU A 236 -9.27 -5.34 5.97
CA LEU A 236 -10.43 -4.58 6.46
C LEU A 236 -10.76 -3.36 5.57
N ALA A 237 -10.35 -3.35 4.30
CA ALA A 237 -10.50 -2.17 3.44
C ALA A 237 -11.96 -1.67 3.34
N GLY A 238 -12.93 -2.58 3.30
CA GLY A 238 -14.36 -2.26 3.26
C GLY A 238 -14.92 -1.64 4.54
N LEU A 239 -14.17 -1.64 5.66
CA LEU A 239 -14.62 -1.05 6.92
C LEU A 239 -14.27 0.44 7.06
N GLN A 240 -13.51 0.99 6.13
CA GLN A 240 -13.22 2.43 6.06
C GLN A 240 -12.72 3.01 7.41
N THR A 241 -11.59 2.51 7.88
CA THR A 241 -10.95 2.93 9.14
C THR A 241 -9.47 3.16 8.94
N ALA A 242 -8.98 4.33 9.28
CA ALA A 242 -7.58 4.72 9.24
C ALA A 242 -7.29 5.83 10.25
N ALA A 243 -6.03 6.17 10.40
CA ALA A 243 -5.57 7.31 11.17
C ALA A 243 -4.50 8.09 10.39
N VAL A 244 -4.42 9.38 10.66
CA VAL A 244 -3.23 10.16 10.35
C VAL A 244 -2.56 10.58 11.66
N MET A 245 -1.25 10.51 11.71
CA MET A 245 -0.42 10.93 12.83
C MET A 245 0.33 12.20 12.43
N VAL A 246 0.13 13.28 13.19
CA VAL A 246 0.65 14.61 12.89
C VAL A 246 1.23 15.24 14.17
N PRO A 247 2.54 15.14 14.40
CA PRO A 247 3.19 15.66 15.62
C PRO A 247 3.15 17.19 15.72
N ASP A 248 3.45 17.91 14.63
CA ASP A 248 3.40 19.37 14.63
C ASP A 248 1.99 19.92 14.90
N PRO A 249 1.78 20.78 15.91
CA PRO A 249 0.44 21.23 16.30
C PRO A 249 -0.20 22.15 15.25
N VAL A 250 0.58 22.90 14.48
CA VAL A 250 0.03 23.81 13.44
C VAL A 250 -0.41 23.00 12.23
N LEU A 251 0.43 22.09 11.76
CA LEU A 251 0.10 21.18 10.69
C LEU A 251 -1.09 20.30 11.08
N ARG A 252 -1.09 19.76 12.31
CA ARG A 252 -2.18 18.96 12.87
C ARG A 252 -3.52 19.70 12.84
N HIS A 253 -3.54 20.97 13.22
CA HIS A 253 -4.76 21.78 13.15
C HIS A 253 -5.27 21.93 11.71
N LYS A 254 -4.38 22.19 10.75
CA LYS A 254 -4.76 22.27 9.32
C LYS A 254 -5.32 20.96 8.81
N VAL A 255 -4.67 19.84 9.12
CA VAL A 255 -5.10 18.49 8.72
C VAL A 255 -6.45 18.16 9.34
N TRP A 256 -6.59 18.36 10.66
CA TRP A 256 -7.87 18.13 11.36
C TRP A 256 -9.02 18.94 10.75
N ARG A 257 -8.79 20.24 10.48
CA ARG A 257 -9.79 21.10 9.81
C ARG A 257 -10.12 20.59 8.41
N GLY A 258 -9.13 20.11 7.67
CA GLY A 258 -9.31 19.53 6.35
C GLY A 258 -10.24 18.33 6.38
N LEU A 259 -9.87 17.31 7.16
CA LEU A 259 -10.62 16.06 7.27
C LEU A 259 -12.07 16.27 7.72
N ASN A 260 -12.30 17.20 8.66
CA ASN A 260 -13.65 17.53 9.11
C ASN A 260 -14.46 18.30 8.04
N THR A 261 -13.82 19.24 7.32
CA THR A 261 -14.49 19.97 6.24
C THR A 261 -14.93 19.04 5.09
N ASP A 262 -14.15 17.98 4.87
CA ASP A 262 -14.39 17.02 3.80
C ASP A 262 -15.27 15.83 4.25
N GLU A 263 -15.75 15.86 5.50
CA GLU A 263 -16.63 14.84 6.10
C GLU A 263 -15.99 13.42 6.08
N VAL A 264 -14.67 13.34 6.24
CA VAL A 264 -13.93 12.07 6.26
C VAL A 264 -13.30 11.73 7.61
N ALA A 265 -13.72 12.41 8.67
CA ALA A 265 -13.23 12.24 10.05
C ALA A 265 -14.22 11.52 10.98
N GLU A 266 -15.36 11.08 10.48
CA GLU A 266 -16.42 10.45 11.27
C GLU A 266 -16.43 8.92 11.07
N PRO A 267 -16.33 8.12 12.17
CA PRO A 267 -16.30 6.67 12.04
C PRO A 267 -17.70 6.08 11.81
N ASN A 268 -17.77 5.09 10.92
CA ASN A 268 -18.93 4.22 10.82
C ASN A 268 -19.04 3.27 12.03
N ALA A 269 -20.18 2.59 12.18
CA ALA A 269 -20.51 1.77 13.33
C ALA A 269 -19.53 0.62 13.64
N PHE A 270 -18.72 0.17 12.69
CA PHE A 270 -17.77 -0.94 12.84
C PHE A 270 -16.30 -0.50 12.86
N ALA A 271 -15.99 0.69 12.37
CA ALA A 271 -14.63 1.19 12.15
C ALA A 271 -13.78 1.15 13.43
N ILE A 272 -14.30 1.68 14.52
CA ILE A 272 -13.60 1.75 15.82
C ILE A 272 -13.42 0.34 16.40
N THR A 273 -14.49 -0.43 16.48
CA THR A 273 -14.49 -1.78 17.06
C THR A 273 -13.51 -2.70 16.34
N ALA A 274 -13.49 -2.64 15.00
CA ALA A 274 -12.57 -3.44 14.21
C ALA A 274 -11.11 -3.02 14.38
N ALA A 275 -10.82 -1.70 14.40
CA ALA A 275 -9.47 -1.20 14.57
C ALA A 275 -8.89 -1.51 15.96
N VAL A 276 -9.71 -1.37 17.02
CA VAL A 276 -9.30 -1.72 18.38
C VAL A 276 -8.96 -3.21 18.47
N ALA A 277 -9.86 -4.09 18.04
CA ALA A 277 -9.62 -5.53 18.06
C ALA A 277 -8.41 -5.94 17.19
N ALA A 278 -8.20 -5.28 16.05
CA ALA A 278 -7.06 -5.53 15.17
C ALA A 278 -5.73 -5.26 15.89
N PHE A 279 -5.58 -4.10 16.51
CA PHE A 279 -4.32 -3.70 17.12
C PHE A 279 -4.11 -4.21 18.55
N THR A 280 -5.16 -4.69 19.23
CA THR A 280 -5.01 -5.28 20.57
C THR A 280 -4.88 -6.81 20.55
N GLU A 281 -5.51 -7.49 19.59
CA GLU A 281 -5.61 -8.95 19.59
C GLU A 281 -5.18 -9.59 18.26
N GLY A 282 -4.98 -8.82 17.18
CA GLY A 282 -4.69 -9.35 15.84
C GLY A 282 -3.25 -9.81 15.64
N GLY A 283 -2.32 -9.51 16.55
CA GLY A 283 -0.89 -9.77 16.38
C GLY A 283 -0.52 -11.19 15.98
N PRO A 284 -0.97 -12.23 16.71
CA PRO A 284 -0.65 -13.62 16.37
C PRO A 284 -1.12 -14.05 14.98
N TRP A 285 -2.29 -13.58 14.54
CA TRP A 285 -2.79 -13.83 13.18
C TRP A 285 -1.91 -13.19 12.11
N LEU A 286 -1.48 -11.94 12.34
CA LEU A 286 -0.58 -11.23 11.44
C LEU A 286 0.77 -11.93 11.29
N ASP A 287 1.35 -12.42 12.40
CA ASP A 287 2.65 -13.09 12.36
C ASP A 287 2.60 -14.38 11.53
N GLU A 288 1.54 -15.17 11.66
CA GLU A 288 1.32 -16.35 10.80
C GLU A 288 1.00 -15.97 9.35
N LEU A 289 0.21 -14.89 9.11
CA LEU A 289 -0.05 -14.37 7.77
C LEU A 289 1.23 -13.98 7.04
N ARG A 290 2.13 -13.23 7.71
CA ARG A 290 3.41 -12.81 7.12
C ARG A 290 4.25 -14.02 6.71
N ALA A 291 4.31 -15.05 7.52
CA ALA A 291 5.01 -16.30 7.18
C ALA A 291 4.38 -17.01 5.98
N TYR A 292 3.05 -17.05 5.91
CA TYR A 292 2.30 -17.63 4.79
C TYR A 292 2.53 -16.84 3.48
N LEU A 293 2.42 -15.50 3.54
CA LEU A 293 2.66 -14.63 2.38
C LEU A 293 4.09 -14.76 1.85
N ALA A 294 5.09 -14.82 2.74
CA ALA A 294 6.48 -15.09 2.34
C ALA A 294 6.60 -16.45 1.63
N GLY A 295 5.84 -17.46 2.05
CA GLY A 295 5.71 -18.72 1.35
C GLY A 295 5.14 -18.57 -0.06
N ASN A 296 4.08 -17.77 -0.22
CA ASN A 296 3.47 -17.46 -1.52
C ASN A 296 4.45 -16.72 -2.44
N LYS A 297 5.16 -15.72 -1.93
CA LYS A 297 6.19 -14.99 -2.69
C LYS A 297 7.29 -15.93 -3.19
N ARG A 298 7.73 -16.90 -2.35
CA ARG A 298 8.70 -17.93 -2.79
C ARG A 298 8.13 -18.82 -3.89
N ALA A 299 6.86 -19.23 -3.85
CA ALA A 299 6.23 -20.03 -4.90
C ALA A 299 6.16 -19.26 -6.23
N VAL A 300 5.81 -17.97 -6.19
CA VAL A 300 5.82 -17.11 -7.39
C VAL A 300 7.24 -17.02 -7.96
N ARG A 301 8.26 -16.80 -7.13
CA ARG A 301 9.66 -16.74 -7.56
C ARG A 301 10.09 -18.06 -8.21
N ALA A 302 9.81 -19.19 -7.59
CA ALA A 302 10.17 -20.50 -8.14
C ALA A 302 9.54 -20.75 -9.53
N ALA A 303 8.28 -20.35 -9.71
CA ALA A 303 7.58 -20.46 -11.00
C ALA A 303 8.20 -19.56 -12.08
N VAL A 304 8.63 -18.34 -11.72
CA VAL A 304 9.33 -17.42 -12.62
C VAL A 304 10.72 -17.98 -12.99
N ASP A 305 11.44 -18.53 -12.03
CA ASP A 305 12.77 -19.12 -12.26
C ASP A 305 12.67 -20.34 -13.19
N GLU A 306 11.68 -21.22 -12.98
CA GLU A 306 11.40 -22.36 -13.85
C GLU A 306 11.03 -21.93 -15.28
N TYR A 307 10.18 -20.91 -15.42
CA TYR A 307 9.85 -20.31 -16.71
C TYR A 307 11.13 -19.80 -17.40
N ASN A 308 11.96 -19.01 -16.71
CA ASN A 308 13.17 -18.42 -17.24
C ASN A 308 14.23 -19.48 -17.67
N ALA A 309 14.27 -20.62 -16.99
CA ALA A 309 15.14 -21.73 -17.35
C ALA A 309 14.68 -22.43 -18.65
N SER A 310 13.43 -22.27 -19.07
CA SER A 310 12.80 -22.92 -20.22
C SER A 310 12.70 -22.04 -21.47
N VAL A 311 13.15 -20.80 -21.42
CA VAL A 311 13.01 -19.82 -22.53
C VAL A 311 14.34 -19.11 -22.82
N ASP A 312 14.43 -18.51 -24.02
CA ASP A 312 15.55 -17.66 -24.41
C ASP A 312 15.61 -16.39 -23.57
N THR A 313 16.79 -15.79 -23.46
CA THR A 313 17.02 -14.56 -22.68
C THR A 313 16.09 -13.40 -23.06
N ALA A 314 15.77 -13.26 -24.34
CA ALA A 314 14.85 -12.25 -24.86
C ALA A 314 13.37 -12.43 -24.42
N ARG A 315 13.08 -13.52 -23.73
CA ARG A 315 11.72 -13.81 -23.22
C ARG A 315 11.66 -13.95 -21.70
N ARG A 316 12.78 -13.70 -21.03
CA ARG A 316 12.84 -13.79 -19.56
C ARG A 316 12.12 -12.62 -18.92
N VAL A 317 11.57 -12.89 -17.75
CA VAL A 317 10.95 -11.89 -16.87
C VAL A 317 11.63 -11.91 -15.51
N THR A 318 11.64 -10.81 -14.78
CA THR A 318 12.39 -10.70 -13.52
C THR A 318 11.50 -10.14 -12.41
N LEU A 319 11.45 -10.82 -11.26
CA LEU A 319 10.80 -10.25 -10.09
C LEU A 319 11.69 -9.19 -9.45
N VAL A 320 11.13 -8.01 -9.23
CA VAL A 320 11.76 -6.96 -8.43
C VAL A 320 11.91 -7.45 -7.00
N GLU A 321 13.05 -7.14 -6.38
CA GLU A 321 13.34 -7.51 -4.99
C GLU A 321 12.57 -6.58 -4.04
N GLY A 322 11.56 -7.16 -3.40
CA GLY A 322 10.72 -6.47 -2.41
C GLY A 322 10.76 -7.18 -1.07
N ASP A 323 10.87 -6.40 0.00
CA ASP A 323 11.02 -6.87 1.38
C ASP A 323 9.70 -6.74 2.17
N ALA A 324 8.66 -6.22 1.52
CA ALA A 324 7.35 -5.97 2.12
C ALA A 324 6.22 -6.17 1.12
N THR A 325 5.00 -6.05 1.62
CA THR A 325 3.73 -6.21 0.92
C THR A 325 3.47 -7.63 0.42
N TYR A 326 2.28 -7.86 -0.04
CA TYR A 326 1.89 -9.09 -0.77
C TYR A 326 1.77 -8.84 -2.28
N LEU A 327 2.26 -7.67 -2.73
CA LEU A 327 2.28 -7.26 -4.12
C LEU A 327 3.67 -7.53 -4.68
N LEU A 328 3.72 -8.18 -5.82
CA LEU A 328 4.96 -8.49 -6.52
C LEU A 328 5.00 -7.72 -7.83
N TRP A 329 6.16 -7.18 -8.15
CA TRP A 329 6.39 -6.37 -9.33
C TRP A 329 7.28 -7.15 -10.30
N LEU A 330 6.73 -7.51 -11.47
CA LEU A 330 7.37 -8.35 -12.47
C LEU A 330 7.83 -7.51 -13.64
N ASP A 331 9.14 -7.42 -13.85
CA ASP A 331 9.76 -6.81 -15.02
C ASP A 331 9.60 -7.73 -16.23
N CYS A 332 8.89 -7.22 -17.24
CA CYS A 332 8.64 -7.89 -18.52
C CYS A 332 9.39 -7.21 -19.69
N SER A 333 10.33 -6.29 -19.42
CA SER A 333 10.98 -5.44 -20.42
C SER A 333 11.71 -6.20 -21.52
N ALA A 334 12.23 -7.40 -21.24
CA ALA A 334 12.84 -8.25 -22.27
C ALA A 334 11.80 -8.89 -23.20
N LEU A 335 10.53 -8.99 -22.76
CA LEU A 335 9.44 -9.61 -23.50
C LEU A 335 8.61 -8.59 -24.28
N THR A 336 8.30 -7.44 -23.67
CA THR A 336 7.43 -6.40 -24.26
C THR A 336 7.68 -5.04 -23.63
N ASP A 337 7.35 -3.98 -24.35
CA ASP A 337 7.26 -2.61 -23.85
C ASP A 337 5.80 -2.16 -23.61
N ASP A 338 4.84 -3.09 -23.75
CA ASP A 338 3.41 -2.87 -23.57
C ASP A 338 2.80 -3.98 -22.69
N THR A 339 2.81 -3.76 -21.39
CA THR A 339 2.23 -4.70 -20.44
C THR A 339 0.71 -4.61 -20.31
N GLU A 340 0.06 -3.59 -20.86
CA GLU A 340 -1.40 -3.56 -21.01
C GLU A 340 -1.83 -4.67 -21.98
N ARG A 341 -1.21 -4.73 -23.15
CA ARG A 341 -1.44 -5.79 -24.13
C ARG A 341 -1.10 -7.18 -23.56
N LEU A 342 -0.05 -7.30 -22.75
CA LEU A 342 0.29 -8.56 -22.06
C LEU A 342 -0.83 -8.96 -21.08
N CYS A 343 -1.31 -8.04 -20.26
CA CYS A 343 -2.41 -8.32 -19.31
C CYS A 343 -3.71 -8.68 -20.02
N ASP A 344 -4.04 -8.02 -21.13
CA ASP A 344 -5.20 -8.35 -21.97
C ASP A 344 -5.08 -9.77 -22.56
N HIS A 345 -3.89 -10.15 -23.03
CA HIS A 345 -3.60 -11.51 -23.49
C HIS A 345 -3.78 -12.55 -22.38
N LEU A 346 -3.21 -12.28 -21.19
CA LEU A 346 -3.36 -13.16 -20.01
C LEU A 346 -4.82 -13.32 -19.59
N PHE A 347 -5.59 -12.25 -19.64
CA PHE A 347 -7.02 -12.29 -19.35
C PHE A 347 -7.81 -13.11 -20.38
N ALA A 348 -7.59 -12.83 -21.66
CA ALA A 348 -8.33 -13.47 -22.75
C ALA A 348 -8.00 -14.97 -22.88
N GLU A 349 -6.72 -15.33 -22.89
CA GLU A 349 -6.25 -16.68 -23.22
C GLU A 349 -6.06 -17.57 -22.00
N GLN A 350 -5.78 -17.00 -20.83
CA GLN A 350 -5.46 -17.77 -19.63
C GLN A 350 -6.45 -17.54 -18.49
N ARG A 351 -7.44 -16.67 -18.66
CA ARG A 351 -8.36 -16.30 -17.57
C ARG A 351 -7.61 -15.88 -16.31
N LEU A 352 -6.58 -15.07 -16.44
CA LEU A 352 -5.79 -14.52 -15.35
C LEU A 352 -5.83 -12.99 -15.41
N MET A 353 -6.33 -12.37 -14.36
CA MET A 353 -6.43 -10.92 -14.27
C MET A 353 -5.31 -10.35 -13.38
N LEU A 354 -4.42 -9.57 -13.97
CA LEU A 354 -3.30 -8.89 -13.31
C LEU A 354 -3.41 -7.37 -13.50
N SER A 355 -2.60 -6.60 -12.79
CA SER A 355 -2.54 -5.14 -12.99
C SER A 355 -1.43 -4.77 -13.97
N PRO A 356 -1.73 -4.15 -15.13
CA PRO A 356 -0.70 -3.61 -16.00
C PRO A 356 0.03 -2.46 -15.29
N GLY A 357 1.33 -2.37 -15.50
CA GLY A 357 2.16 -1.45 -14.74
C GLY A 357 2.12 -0.01 -15.24
N ALA A 358 1.65 0.25 -16.46
CA ALA A 358 1.55 1.60 -17.02
C ALA A 358 0.79 2.58 -16.12
N GLN A 359 -0.25 2.10 -15.42
CA GLN A 359 -1.05 2.92 -14.49
C GLN A 359 -0.26 3.47 -13.29
N PHE A 360 0.93 2.94 -12.98
CA PHE A 360 1.77 3.38 -11.85
C PHE A 360 2.75 4.51 -12.23
N GLY A 361 2.77 4.95 -13.49
CA GLY A 361 3.68 5.98 -13.99
C GLY A 361 5.13 5.51 -14.13
N GLY A 362 6.05 6.43 -14.39
CA GLY A 362 7.47 6.15 -14.55
C GLY A 362 7.75 5.08 -15.63
N ASN A 363 8.57 4.10 -15.28
CA ASN A 363 8.88 2.96 -16.15
C ASN A 363 7.86 1.81 -16.06
N GLY A 364 6.71 2.03 -15.42
CA GLY A 364 5.71 1.00 -15.13
C GLY A 364 5.22 0.22 -16.35
N ARG A 365 5.21 0.83 -17.55
CA ARG A 365 4.76 0.18 -18.80
C ARG A 365 5.49 -1.13 -19.13
N TYR A 366 6.65 -1.35 -18.52
CA TYR A 366 7.43 -2.59 -18.69
C TYR A 366 7.10 -3.65 -17.65
N PHE A 367 6.24 -3.36 -16.69
CA PHE A 367 6.02 -4.19 -15.52
C PHE A 367 4.57 -4.65 -15.39
N VAL A 368 4.39 -5.74 -14.64
CA VAL A 368 3.08 -6.24 -14.22
C VAL A 368 3.07 -6.41 -12.71
N ARG A 369 1.99 -5.98 -12.04
CA ARG A 369 1.82 -6.21 -10.60
C ARG A 369 0.95 -7.43 -10.35
N ILE A 370 1.43 -8.32 -9.46
CA ILE A 370 0.78 -9.56 -9.04
C ILE A 370 0.44 -9.46 -7.56
N ASN A 371 -0.81 -9.76 -7.19
CA ASN A 371 -1.22 -9.90 -5.81
C ASN A 371 -1.14 -11.38 -5.39
N ALA A 372 -0.25 -11.70 -4.44
CA ALA A 372 -0.05 -13.05 -3.93
C ALA A 372 -0.80 -13.34 -2.61
N ALA A 373 -1.69 -12.44 -2.16
CA ALA A 373 -2.48 -12.60 -0.92
C ALA A 373 -3.75 -13.42 -1.17
N THR A 374 -3.55 -14.67 -1.58
CA THR A 374 -4.60 -15.67 -1.78
C THR A 374 -4.08 -17.05 -1.35
N GLN A 375 -4.95 -18.05 -1.31
CA GLN A 375 -4.58 -19.41 -0.95
C GLN A 375 -3.48 -19.96 -1.86
N ARG A 376 -2.63 -20.84 -1.35
CA ARG A 376 -1.50 -21.44 -2.09
C ARG A 376 -1.96 -22.07 -3.40
N GLU A 377 -3.03 -22.84 -3.39
CA GLU A 377 -3.61 -23.46 -4.58
C GLU A 377 -3.90 -22.42 -5.68
N ARG A 378 -4.46 -21.25 -5.31
CA ARG A 378 -4.74 -20.17 -6.25
C ARG A 378 -3.46 -19.49 -6.74
N VAL A 379 -2.43 -19.38 -5.89
CA VAL A 379 -1.11 -18.87 -6.33
C VAL A 379 -0.50 -19.81 -7.35
N ASP A 380 -0.49 -21.11 -7.08
CA ASP A 380 0.09 -22.11 -7.99
C ASP A 380 -0.66 -22.15 -9.32
N GLU A 381 -2.00 -22.09 -9.31
CA GLU A 381 -2.81 -21.98 -10.52
C GLU A 381 -2.56 -20.68 -11.27
N GLY A 382 -2.45 -19.54 -10.56
CA GLY A 382 -2.10 -18.24 -11.16
C GLY A 382 -0.75 -18.27 -11.86
N MET A 383 0.24 -18.90 -11.26
CA MET A 383 1.58 -19.04 -11.87
C MET A 383 1.59 -19.98 -13.06
N ARG A 384 0.82 -21.06 -13.02
CA ARG A 384 0.61 -21.95 -14.19
C ARG A 384 0.01 -21.17 -15.37
N ARG A 385 -1.01 -20.35 -15.12
CA ARG A 385 -1.64 -19.49 -16.13
C ARG A 385 -0.70 -18.41 -16.64
N LEU A 386 0.02 -17.73 -15.74
CA LEU A 386 1.00 -16.71 -16.08
C LEU A 386 2.07 -17.27 -17.03
N THR A 387 2.72 -18.37 -16.65
CA THR A 387 3.80 -18.94 -17.45
C THR A 387 3.33 -19.50 -18.78
N ALA A 388 2.11 -20.05 -18.87
CA ALA A 388 1.49 -20.46 -20.12
C ALA A 388 1.23 -19.25 -21.05
N GLY A 389 0.70 -18.17 -20.50
CA GLY A 389 0.44 -16.93 -21.24
C GLY A 389 1.72 -16.24 -21.71
N LEU A 390 2.77 -16.19 -20.86
CA LEU A 390 4.07 -15.66 -21.25
C LEU A 390 4.68 -16.45 -22.43
N ARG A 391 4.49 -17.79 -22.48
CA ARG A 391 4.96 -18.61 -23.61
C ARG A 391 4.20 -18.34 -24.92
N SER A 392 2.90 -18.10 -24.85
CA SER A 392 2.05 -17.88 -26.03
C SER A 392 2.00 -16.42 -26.50
N PHE A 393 2.43 -15.46 -25.70
CA PHE A 393 2.45 -14.04 -26.03
C PHE A 393 3.43 -13.75 -27.18
N ARG A 394 2.96 -12.94 -28.17
CA ARG A 394 3.71 -12.63 -29.41
C ARG A 394 3.82 -11.13 -29.62
#